data_9c2ff8304e061024b24f00753e4dc37b
#
_entry.id   9c2ff8304e061024b24f00753e4dc37b
#
_cell.length_a   1.000
_cell.length_b   1.000
_cell.length_c   1.000
_cell.angle_alpha   90.00
_cell.angle_beta   90.00
_cell.angle_gamma   90.00
#
_symmetry.space_group_name_H-M   'P 1'
#
loop_
_entity.id
_entity.type
_entity.pdbx_description
1 polymer ?
#
loop_
_entity_poly.entity_id
_entity_poly.type
_entity_poly.pdbx_seq_one_letter_code
_entity_poly.pdbx_strand_id
1 'polypeptide(L)'
;MAATLVAVWDQLVTALQAIDGSGDYTHDVSGTGKVGRTRISMPPIGPPYVTVVFEDAPTSHDQVLGTYRRDIRFTVAGWGQCAANTDEARAEAAINMADDILRAVEADRTLGNRVYDVLCNPTAFIGYEAETGAEYPIAVVEVVCWLRVSTGM
;
A
#
# COMPACT_ATOMS: atom_id res chain seq x y z
N MET A 1 19.76 -14.45 2.83
CA MET A 1 19.44 -13.63 4.00
C MET A 1 17.93 -13.71 4.27
N ALA A 2 17.54 -13.95 5.51
CA ALA A 2 16.14 -13.99 5.86
C ALA A 2 15.53 -12.58 5.81
N ALA A 3 14.35 -12.44 5.21
CA ALA A 3 13.61 -11.20 5.25
C ALA A 3 13.02 -10.98 6.65
N THR A 4 13.20 -9.80 7.21
CA THR A 4 12.51 -9.41 8.44
C THR A 4 11.22 -8.66 8.08
N LEU A 5 10.28 -8.62 9.01
CA LEU A 5 9.02 -7.89 8.78
C LEU A 5 9.27 -6.40 8.48
N VAL A 6 10.23 -5.78 9.21
CA VAL A 6 10.59 -4.38 8.99
C VAL A 6 11.24 -4.20 7.63
N ALA A 7 12.08 -5.13 7.17
CA ALA A 7 12.73 -5.03 5.87
C ALA A 7 11.70 -5.11 4.72
N VAL A 8 10.68 -5.96 4.86
CA VAL A 8 9.59 -6.02 3.89
C VAL A 8 8.79 -4.73 3.90
N TRP A 9 8.49 -4.20 5.08
CA TRP A 9 7.81 -2.92 5.24
C TRP A 9 8.58 -1.77 4.58
N ASP A 10 9.89 -1.69 4.85
CA ASP A 10 10.77 -0.67 4.25
C ASP A 10 10.76 -0.74 2.73
N GLN A 11 10.81 -1.95 2.18
CA GLN A 11 10.80 -2.14 0.73
C GLN A 11 9.47 -1.73 0.12
N LEU A 12 8.36 -2.00 0.81
CA LEU A 12 7.04 -1.60 0.36
C LEU A 12 6.90 -0.07 0.37
N VAL A 13 7.39 0.60 1.41
CA VAL A 13 7.42 2.07 1.48
C VAL A 13 8.26 2.65 0.33
N THR A 14 9.43 2.07 0.07
CA THR A 14 10.29 2.49 -1.05
C THR A 14 9.57 2.34 -2.39
N ALA A 15 8.86 1.23 -2.60
CA ALA A 15 8.09 1.01 -3.82
C ALA A 15 7.04 2.10 -4.03
N LEU A 16 6.33 2.49 -2.97
CA LEU A 16 5.29 3.52 -3.04
C LEU A 16 5.85 4.91 -3.31
N GLN A 17 7.08 5.20 -2.88
CA GLN A 17 7.73 6.46 -3.17
C GLN A 17 8.05 6.65 -4.66
N ALA A 18 7.94 5.60 -5.46
CA ALA A 18 8.08 5.68 -6.93
C ALA A 18 6.86 6.32 -7.61
N ILE A 19 5.75 6.49 -6.91
CA ILE A 19 4.58 7.20 -7.42
C ILE A 19 4.90 8.69 -7.50
N ASP A 20 5.35 9.15 -8.66
CA ASP A 20 5.94 10.48 -8.83
C ASP A 20 5.18 11.37 -9.82
N GLY A 21 4.00 10.94 -10.25
CA GLY A 21 3.19 11.69 -11.22
C GLY A 21 3.67 11.62 -12.66
N SER A 22 4.73 10.85 -12.93
CA SER A 22 5.25 10.66 -14.29
C SER A 22 4.83 9.30 -14.85
N GLY A 23 4.91 9.16 -16.17
CA GLY A 23 4.53 7.93 -16.85
C GLY A 23 3.04 7.63 -16.64
N ASP A 24 2.76 6.45 -16.11
CA ASP A 24 1.39 5.99 -15.86
C ASP A 24 0.84 6.37 -14.48
N TYR A 25 1.64 7.06 -13.66
CA TYR A 25 1.20 7.50 -12.33
C TYR A 25 0.43 8.82 -12.42
N THR A 26 -0.75 8.85 -11.80
CA THR A 26 -1.61 10.04 -11.77
C THR A 26 -1.24 10.98 -10.63
N HIS A 27 -0.88 10.42 -9.46
CA HIS A 27 -0.53 11.20 -8.27
C HIS A 27 0.98 11.29 -8.10
N ASP A 28 1.43 12.25 -7.29
CA ASP A 28 2.83 12.39 -6.91
C ASP A 28 2.94 12.35 -5.38
N VAL A 29 3.48 11.25 -4.86
CA VAL A 29 3.79 11.09 -3.44
C VAL A 29 5.30 10.90 -3.21
N SER A 30 6.12 11.31 -4.17
CA SER A 30 7.58 11.19 -4.08
C SER A 30 8.21 12.23 -3.15
N GLY A 31 7.46 13.28 -2.80
CA GLY A 31 7.94 14.33 -1.91
C GLY A 31 8.16 13.83 -0.48
N THR A 32 9.00 14.55 0.27
CA THR A 32 9.31 14.24 1.66
C THR A 32 8.04 14.22 2.51
N GLY A 33 7.83 13.15 3.27
CA GLY A 33 6.69 13.00 4.16
C GLY A 33 5.38 12.61 3.49
N LYS A 34 5.39 12.32 2.19
CA LYS A 34 4.19 11.92 1.44
C LYS A 34 3.85 10.44 1.59
N VAL A 35 4.79 9.62 1.98
CA VAL A 35 4.56 8.20 2.29
C VAL A 35 4.87 7.97 3.76
N GLY A 36 3.85 7.61 4.53
CA GLY A 36 3.95 7.41 5.96
C GLY A 36 3.86 5.94 6.36
N ARG A 37 4.06 5.70 7.67
CA ARG A 37 4.03 4.35 8.27
C ARG A 37 3.10 4.27 9.47
N THR A 38 2.25 5.26 9.64
CA THR A 38 1.36 5.33 10.80
C THR A 38 0.02 4.67 10.47
N ARG A 39 -0.78 4.50 11.51
CA ARG A 39 -2.16 4.05 11.36
C ARG A 39 -2.93 4.95 10.39
N ILE A 40 -3.99 4.38 9.82
CA ILE A 40 -4.86 5.10 8.89
C ILE A 40 -5.57 6.22 9.64
N SER A 41 -5.25 7.47 9.26
CA SER A 41 -5.86 8.69 9.81
C SER A 41 -5.68 9.78 8.78
N MET A 42 -6.25 10.95 9.04
CA MET A 42 -6.02 12.11 8.17
C MET A 42 -4.54 12.37 8.00
N PRO A 43 -4.09 12.64 6.76
CA PRO A 43 -2.67 12.89 6.52
C PRO A 43 -2.21 14.16 7.25
N PRO A 44 -1.01 14.14 7.85
CA PRO A 44 -0.46 15.32 8.55
C PRO A 44 -0.13 16.46 7.60
N ILE A 45 0.04 16.15 6.33
CA ILE A 45 0.24 17.11 5.26
C ILE A 45 -0.84 16.86 4.19
N GLY A 46 -1.16 17.87 3.40
CA GLY A 46 -2.24 17.75 2.43
C GLY A 46 -2.07 16.60 1.44
N PRO A 47 -3.18 16.13 0.83
CA PRO A 47 -3.10 15.11 -0.21
C PRO A 47 -2.34 15.60 -1.45
N PRO A 48 -1.76 14.71 -2.27
CA PRO A 48 -1.83 13.26 -2.12
C PRO A 48 -0.90 12.73 -1.03
N TYR A 49 -1.32 11.66 -0.39
CA TYR A 49 -0.59 11.05 0.72
C TYR A 49 -0.88 9.54 0.76
N VAL A 50 0.12 8.75 1.09
CA VAL A 50 -0.03 7.30 1.22
C VAL A 50 0.56 6.87 2.56
N THR A 51 -0.10 5.95 3.25
CA THR A 51 0.43 5.34 4.47
C THR A 51 0.41 3.82 4.36
N VAL A 52 1.41 3.17 4.95
CA VAL A 52 1.54 1.71 4.98
C VAL A 52 1.47 1.24 6.41
N VAL A 53 0.45 0.47 6.73
CA VAL A 53 0.23 -0.04 8.08
C VAL A 53 0.45 -1.54 8.09
N PHE A 54 1.34 -2.01 8.97
CA PHE A 54 1.51 -3.45 9.21
C PHE A 54 0.32 -3.97 10.01
N GLU A 55 -0.28 -5.08 9.55
CA GLU A 55 -1.43 -5.70 10.21
C GLU A 55 -1.02 -6.92 11.02
N ASP A 56 -0.57 -7.98 10.34
CA ASP A 56 -0.14 -9.21 10.96
C ASP A 56 0.74 -10.03 10.02
N ALA A 57 1.25 -11.15 10.52
CA ALA A 57 2.09 -12.03 9.72
C ALA A 57 1.84 -13.51 10.12
N PRO A 58 0.62 -14.03 9.90
CA PRO A 58 0.30 -15.39 10.28
C PRO A 58 1.10 -16.41 9.47
N THR A 59 1.40 -17.53 10.13
CA THR A 59 2.08 -18.67 9.52
C THR A 59 1.06 -19.78 9.29
N SER A 60 1.08 -20.37 8.12
CA SER A 60 0.23 -21.51 7.78
C SER A 60 1.08 -22.66 7.24
N HIS A 61 0.48 -23.85 7.18
CA HIS A 61 1.17 -25.00 6.59
C HIS A 61 1.43 -24.77 5.10
N ASP A 62 2.64 -25.14 4.68
CA ASP A 62 2.99 -25.21 3.27
C ASP A 62 2.88 -26.66 2.80
N GLN A 63 2.71 -26.85 1.51
CA GLN A 63 2.72 -28.18 0.90
C GLN A 63 4.13 -28.77 0.82
N VAL A 64 5.15 -27.93 0.97
CA VAL A 64 6.56 -28.35 0.93
C VAL A 64 6.98 -28.80 2.32
N LEU A 65 7.47 -30.04 2.44
CA LEU A 65 7.91 -30.61 3.71
C LEU A 65 9.04 -29.79 4.33
N GLY A 66 8.93 -29.51 5.62
CA GLY A 66 9.93 -28.74 6.36
C GLY A 66 9.82 -27.22 6.22
N THR A 67 8.77 -26.74 5.57
CA THR A 67 8.53 -25.30 5.43
C THR A 67 7.12 -24.93 5.84
N TYR A 68 6.94 -23.66 6.18
CA TYR A 68 5.65 -23.04 6.42
C TYR A 68 5.52 -21.82 5.54
N ARG A 69 4.29 -21.52 5.13
CA ARG A 69 3.98 -20.28 4.45
C ARG A 69 3.71 -19.21 5.50
N ARG A 70 4.32 -18.05 5.33
CA ARG A 70 4.00 -16.85 6.10
C ARG A 70 3.41 -15.80 5.18
N ASP A 71 2.23 -15.31 5.56
CA ASP A 71 1.58 -14.20 4.91
C ASP A 71 1.83 -12.95 5.74
N ILE A 72 2.48 -11.95 5.14
CA ILE A 72 2.73 -10.66 5.79
C ILE A 72 1.71 -9.69 5.22
N ARG A 73 0.82 -9.20 6.07
CA ARG A 73 -0.31 -8.38 5.66
C ARG A 73 -0.08 -6.93 6.01
N PHE A 74 -0.28 -6.08 5.01
CA PHE A 74 -0.24 -4.62 5.16
C PHE A 74 -1.54 -4.04 4.62
N THR A 75 -1.94 -2.92 5.21
CA THR A 75 -2.96 -2.05 4.63
C THR A 75 -2.29 -0.79 4.11
N VAL A 76 -2.45 -0.51 2.84
CA VAL A 76 -1.96 0.70 2.21
C VAL A 76 -3.16 1.60 1.97
N ALA A 77 -3.19 2.77 2.61
CA ALA A 77 -4.25 3.75 2.41
C ALA A 77 -3.68 4.97 1.68
N GLY A 78 -4.38 5.42 0.65
CA GLY A 78 -3.98 6.58 -0.13
C GLY A 78 -5.09 7.62 -0.18
N TRP A 79 -4.74 8.87 0.06
CA TRP A 79 -5.61 10.02 -0.14
C TRP A 79 -5.24 10.68 -1.45
N GLY A 80 -6.16 10.68 -2.40
CA GLY A 80 -5.95 11.27 -3.70
C GLY A 80 -6.23 12.75 -3.71
N GLN A 81 -5.90 13.37 -4.84
CA GLN A 81 -6.20 14.77 -5.10
C GLN A 81 -7.03 14.85 -6.37
N CYS A 82 -8.15 15.56 -6.31
CA CYS A 82 -9.02 15.73 -7.46
C CYS A 82 -8.97 17.16 -8.00
N ALA A 83 -9.16 17.28 -9.31
CA ALA A 83 -9.11 18.57 -10.00
C ALA A 83 -10.40 19.40 -9.82
N ALA A 84 -11.51 18.74 -9.50
CA ALA A 84 -12.81 19.38 -9.36
C ALA A 84 -13.50 18.92 -8.08
N ASN A 85 -14.37 19.78 -7.52
CA ASN A 85 -15.10 19.47 -6.29
C ASN A 85 -16.46 18.82 -6.60
N THR A 86 -16.41 17.65 -7.25
CA THR A 86 -17.58 16.85 -7.60
C THR A 86 -17.39 15.41 -7.15
N ASP A 87 -18.48 14.70 -6.93
CA ASP A 87 -18.41 13.28 -6.54
C ASP A 87 -17.76 12.43 -7.62
N GLU A 88 -18.04 12.72 -8.89
CA GLU A 88 -17.42 11.99 -10.01
C GLU A 88 -15.90 12.19 -10.02
N ALA A 89 -15.42 13.42 -9.82
CA ALA A 89 -13.99 13.70 -9.77
C ALA A 89 -13.31 13.04 -8.57
N ARG A 90 -13.98 13.01 -7.41
CA ARG A 90 -13.47 12.33 -6.22
C ARG A 90 -13.42 10.82 -6.43
N ALA A 91 -14.45 10.23 -6.99
CA ALA A 91 -14.49 8.79 -7.28
C ALA A 91 -13.37 8.40 -8.26
N GLU A 92 -13.19 9.18 -9.32
CA GLU A 92 -12.12 8.95 -10.29
C GLU A 92 -10.73 9.09 -9.65
N ALA A 93 -10.53 10.10 -8.81
CA ALA A 93 -9.26 10.29 -8.09
C ALA A 93 -8.97 9.13 -7.13
N ALA A 94 -9.99 8.59 -6.45
CA ALA A 94 -9.84 7.44 -5.57
C ALA A 94 -9.43 6.19 -6.36
N ILE A 95 -10.04 5.95 -7.51
CA ILE A 95 -9.70 4.82 -8.39
C ILE A 95 -8.29 4.98 -8.94
N ASN A 96 -7.91 6.19 -9.36
CA ASN A 96 -6.57 6.49 -9.84
C ASN A 96 -5.52 6.28 -8.76
N MET A 97 -5.81 6.64 -7.51
CA MET A 97 -4.90 6.38 -6.39
C MET A 97 -4.75 4.87 -6.15
N ALA A 98 -5.83 4.11 -6.22
CA ALA A 98 -5.76 2.64 -6.12
C ALA A 98 -4.88 2.06 -7.24
N ASP A 99 -5.06 2.53 -8.46
CA ASP A 99 -4.27 2.09 -9.61
C ASP A 99 -2.78 2.44 -9.44
N ASP A 100 -2.48 3.65 -8.96
CA ASP A 100 -1.10 4.07 -8.69
C ASP A 100 -0.43 3.15 -7.65
N ILE A 101 -1.15 2.82 -6.58
CA ILE A 101 -0.64 1.91 -5.55
C ILE A 101 -0.39 0.52 -6.14
N LEU A 102 -1.33 -0.01 -6.91
CA LEU A 102 -1.18 -1.31 -7.57
C LEU A 102 0.05 -1.34 -8.48
N ARG A 103 0.23 -0.32 -9.32
CA ARG A 103 1.38 -0.23 -10.22
C ARG A 103 2.69 -0.21 -9.45
N ALA A 104 2.77 0.58 -8.39
CA ALA A 104 3.99 0.73 -7.60
C ALA A 104 4.36 -0.57 -6.90
N VAL A 105 3.39 -1.25 -6.30
CA VAL A 105 3.63 -2.51 -5.59
C VAL A 105 3.94 -3.64 -6.56
N GLU A 106 3.21 -3.72 -7.66
CA GLU A 106 3.34 -4.82 -8.62
C GLU A 106 4.52 -4.63 -9.59
N ALA A 107 5.16 -3.46 -9.59
CA ALA A 107 6.37 -3.23 -10.40
C ALA A 107 7.52 -4.14 -9.97
N ASP A 108 7.58 -4.52 -8.69
CA ASP A 108 8.51 -5.51 -8.17
C ASP A 108 7.77 -6.44 -7.20
N ARG A 109 7.21 -7.51 -7.73
CA ARG A 109 6.37 -8.43 -6.97
C ARG A 109 7.12 -9.23 -5.92
N THR A 110 8.44 -9.23 -5.96
CA THR A 110 9.28 -9.89 -4.95
C THR A 110 9.81 -8.93 -3.89
N LEU A 111 9.53 -7.64 -4.01
CA LEU A 111 10.00 -6.60 -3.11
C LEU A 111 11.50 -6.71 -2.84
N GLY A 112 12.29 -6.70 -3.90
CA GLY A 112 13.75 -6.83 -3.81
C GLY A 112 14.21 -8.21 -3.34
N ASN A 113 13.52 -9.27 -3.78
CA ASN A 113 13.78 -10.66 -3.40
C ASN A 113 13.55 -10.96 -1.91
N ARG A 114 12.69 -10.19 -1.24
CA ARG A 114 12.38 -10.40 0.18
C ARG A 114 11.18 -11.32 0.38
N VAL A 115 10.31 -11.43 -0.62
CA VAL A 115 9.13 -12.28 -0.59
C VAL A 115 9.02 -13.05 -1.91
N TYR A 116 8.20 -14.09 -1.95
CA TYR A 116 7.96 -14.83 -3.18
C TYR A 116 7.07 -14.08 -4.13
N ASP A 117 6.02 -13.45 -3.61
CA ASP A 117 5.06 -12.70 -4.42
C ASP A 117 4.22 -11.81 -3.53
N VAL A 118 3.50 -10.88 -4.15
CA VAL A 118 2.53 -10.02 -3.49
C VAL A 118 1.16 -10.18 -4.15
N LEU A 119 0.12 -10.10 -3.34
CA LEU A 119 -1.27 -10.08 -3.79
C LEU A 119 -1.91 -8.80 -3.28
N CYS A 120 -2.57 -8.07 -4.16
CA CYS A 120 -3.20 -6.79 -3.82
C CYS A 120 -4.71 -6.87 -4.03
N ASN A 121 -5.45 -6.30 -3.10
CA ASN A 121 -6.90 -6.22 -3.15
C ASN A 121 -7.34 -4.77 -2.92
N PRO A 122 -7.65 -4.02 -3.98
CA PRO A 122 -7.96 -2.59 -3.88
C PRO A 122 -9.44 -2.32 -3.59
N THR A 123 -9.69 -1.25 -2.84
CA THR A 123 -11.00 -0.64 -2.64
C THR A 123 -10.84 0.87 -2.78
N ALA A 124 -11.78 1.52 -3.45
CA ALA A 124 -11.75 2.96 -3.64
C ALA A 124 -13.12 3.55 -3.26
N PHE A 125 -13.11 4.66 -2.53
CA PHE A 125 -14.33 5.30 -2.06
C PHE A 125 -14.10 6.77 -1.75
N ILE A 126 -15.20 7.50 -1.50
CA ILE A 126 -15.16 8.88 -1.03
C ILE A 126 -15.27 8.85 0.50
N GLY A 127 -14.21 9.28 1.18
CA GLY A 127 -14.19 9.37 2.64
C GLY A 127 -14.73 10.72 3.10
N TYR A 128 -15.31 10.72 4.29
CA TYR A 128 -15.91 11.91 4.89
C TYR A 128 -15.29 12.17 6.25
N GLU A 129 -14.89 13.43 6.50
CA GLU A 129 -14.43 13.86 7.81
C GLU A 129 -15.53 14.63 8.52
N ALA A 130 -15.99 14.09 9.66
CA ALA A 130 -17.13 14.64 10.38
C ALA A 130 -16.89 16.04 10.95
N GLU A 131 -15.65 16.36 11.36
CA GLU A 131 -15.33 17.65 12.00
C GLU A 131 -15.35 18.80 11.01
N THR A 132 -14.85 18.59 9.80
CA THR A 132 -14.75 19.65 8.78
C THR A 132 -15.80 19.55 7.69
N GLY A 133 -16.50 18.42 7.60
CA GLY A 133 -17.42 18.15 6.50
C GLY A 133 -16.72 17.89 5.16
N ALA A 134 -15.39 17.79 5.16
CA ALA A 134 -14.62 17.58 3.94
C ALA A 134 -14.76 16.15 3.44
N GLU A 135 -14.79 15.99 2.14
CA GLU A 135 -14.82 14.70 1.45
C GLU A 135 -13.51 14.50 0.70
N TYR A 136 -12.97 13.29 0.78
CA TYR A 136 -11.67 12.95 0.20
C TYR A 136 -11.77 11.70 -0.65
N PRO A 137 -11.07 11.67 -1.81
CA PRO A 137 -10.87 10.43 -2.53
C PRO A 137 -9.91 9.53 -1.76
N ILE A 138 -10.36 8.34 -1.40
CA ILE A 138 -9.58 7.38 -0.60
C ILE A 138 -9.49 6.07 -1.33
N ALA A 139 -8.28 5.50 -1.38
CA ALA A 139 -8.02 4.14 -1.80
C ALA A 139 -7.46 3.36 -0.63
N VAL A 140 -7.95 2.15 -0.44
CA VAL A 140 -7.41 1.21 0.55
C VAL A 140 -7.02 -0.06 -0.22
N VAL A 141 -5.75 -0.43 -0.14
CA VAL A 141 -5.25 -1.62 -0.80
C VAL A 141 -4.71 -2.57 0.27
N GLU A 142 -5.33 -3.74 0.36
CA GLU A 142 -4.80 -4.81 1.18
C GLU A 142 -3.67 -5.47 0.39
N VAL A 143 -2.47 -5.49 0.98
CA VAL A 143 -1.27 -6.06 0.36
C VAL A 143 -0.84 -7.27 1.20
N VAL A 144 -0.86 -8.45 0.59
CA VAL A 144 -0.40 -9.68 1.22
C VAL A 144 0.88 -10.11 0.53
N CYS A 145 1.97 -10.08 1.28
CA CYS A 145 3.28 -10.56 0.84
C CYS A 145 3.49 -11.95 1.43
N TRP A 146 3.84 -12.93 0.63
CA TRP A 146 4.03 -14.26 1.19
C TRP A 146 5.42 -14.80 0.93
N LEU A 147 5.90 -15.59 1.87
CA LEU A 147 7.18 -16.27 1.79
C LEU A 147 7.10 -17.62 2.49
N ARG A 148 8.09 -18.45 2.22
CA ARG A 148 8.27 -19.70 2.94
C ARG A 148 9.27 -19.53 4.06
N VAL A 149 8.96 -20.13 5.20
CA VAL A 149 9.83 -20.13 6.37
C VAL A 149 10.32 -21.54 6.58
N SER A 150 11.64 -21.71 6.59
CA SER A 150 12.25 -23.00 6.91
C SER A 150 12.11 -23.30 8.39
N THR A 151 11.84 -24.57 8.71
CA THR A 151 11.78 -25.01 10.10
C THR A 151 13.17 -25.16 10.74
N GLY A 152 14.24 -24.94 10.00
CA GLY A 152 15.60 -25.06 10.52
C GLY A 152 16.12 -26.48 10.63
N MET A 153 15.46 -27.40 9.98
CA MET A 153 15.86 -28.81 10.00
C MET A 153 16.68 -29.19 8.79
#